data_1c0306bf7b6e6fffe29917ddddb6479c
#
_entry.id   1c0306bf7b6e6fffe29917ddddb6479c
#
_cell.length_a   1.000
_cell.length_b   1.000
_cell.length_c   1.000
_cell.angle_alpha   90.00
_cell.angle_beta   90.00
_cell.angle_gamma   90.00
#
_symmetry.space_group_name_H-M   'P 1'
#
loop_
_entity.id
_entity.type
_entity.pdbx_description
1 polymer ?
#
loop_
_entity_poly.entity_id
_entity_poly.type
_entity_poly.pdbx_seq_one_letter_code
_entity_poly.pdbx_strand_id
1 'polypeptide(L)'
;MTFPIRVLTDEDWPSVLDVDTNAFGSTFETEVLDSERALHEPGRTIGAFDGETMVGLATAFSFDLTVPGSPTQLVPAAGISWVGVLPTHRRLGVLRGLMTTQLHDIRERGREAVAILWASEPVIYGRFGYGLASRAFALKVPRSPVALRADVPTDPALRLRLVPAEDAKETADVYAAAVRARPGMIARDDRWTTRATSDHPSMRHGKSALRCVVVEDDEGIRGYARYSTKADWTTGSPAGTVDVREVIALDAAALAALYRYLFDLDLMKVIELWNVPVDSPLLHWLNSTRAAAPSWQDSLYVRLVDVGAALSQRTYRTPVDVVLEVADQLCPWNDGAWRLVGGPEGARCERADGADDEPDLSLSVTDLGAAYLGGTALAELAQAGRVQQRRGGDGTLAAVSSAFTTSPQPWCPFIF
;
A
#
# COMPACT_ATOMS: atom_id res chain seq x y z
N MET A 1 34.24 -1.12 -0.06
CA MET A 1 34.16 0.26 -0.62
C MET A 1 33.01 0.95 0.04
N THR A 2 33.18 2.20 0.46
CA THR A 2 32.08 3.00 1.05
C THR A 2 31.72 4.04 0.01
N PHE A 3 30.46 4.09 -0.40
CA PHE A 3 29.94 5.08 -1.33
C PHE A 3 29.39 6.25 -0.50
N PRO A 4 29.94 7.47 -0.64
CA PRO A 4 29.36 8.64 0.03
C PRO A 4 27.88 8.82 -0.33
N ILE A 5 27.06 9.12 0.69
CA ILE A 5 25.63 9.36 0.50
C ILE A 5 25.34 10.79 0.94
N ARG A 6 24.59 11.52 0.10
CA ARG A 6 24.13 12.88 0.43
C ARG A 6 22.71 13.11 -0.04
N VAL A 7 22.08 14.11 0.52
CA VAL A 7 20.81 14.66 0.05
C VAL A 7 21.02 15.25 -1.34
N LEU A 8 20.06 15.01 -2.23
CA LEU A 8 20.05 15.54 -3.60
C LEU A 8 19.39 16.92 -3.66
N THR A 9 19.81 17.68 -4.65
CA THR A 9 19.26 19.01 -5.00
C THR A 9 18.60 18.95 -6.37
N ASP A 10 17.94 20.03 -6.79
CA ASP A 10 17.33 20.11 -8.12
C ASP A 10 18.36 19.97 -9.26
N GLU A 11 19.63 20.31 -9.01
CA GLU A 11 20.72 20.17 -9.98
C GLU A 11 21.07 18.71 -10.27
N ASP A 12 20.76 17.81 -9.33
CA ASP A 12 21.01 16.37 -9.46
C ASP A 12 19.95 15.65 -10.30
N TRP A 13 18.85 16.31 -10.66
CA TRP A 13 17.72 15.68 -11.34
C TRP A 13 18.08 14.89 -12.61
N PRO A 14 18.97 15.37 -13.51
CA PRO A 14 19.41 14.57 -14.64
C PRO A 14 20.05 13.24 -14.23
N SER A 15 20.86 13.23 -13.17
CA SER A 15 21.48 12.02 -12.63
C SER A 15 20.48 11.09 -11.96
N VAL A 16 19.43 11.63 -11.33
CA VAL A 16 18.30 10.85 -10.80
C VAL A 16 17.66 10.05 -11.92
N LEU A 17 17.34 10.71 -13.05
CA LEU A 17 16.71 10.05 -14.21
C LEU A 17 17.63 9.00 -14.84
N ASP A 18 18.93 9.26 -14.92
CA ASP A 18 19.89 8.30 -15.46
C ASP A 18 19.95 7.03 -14.59
N VAL A 19 20.04 7.18 -13.27
CA VAL A 19 20.04 6.02 -12.36
C VAL A 19 18.71 5.27 -12.43
N ASP A 20 17.57 5.95 -12.43
CA ASP A 20 16.25 5.35 -12.49
C ASP A 20 16.06 4.55 -13.78
N THR A 21 16.31 5.18 -14.93
CA THR A 21 16.22 4.55 -16.25
C THR A 21 17.08 3.29 -16.34
N ASN A 22 18.33 3.35 -15.86
CA ASN A 22 19.24 2.20 -15.90
C ASN A 22 18.87 1.11 -14.86
N ALA A 23 18.34 1.50 -13.70
CA ALA A 23 17.96 0.55 -12.66
C ALA A 23 16.69 -0.23 -13.01
N PHE A 24 15.68 0.44 -13.59
CA PHE A 24 14.37 -0.13 -13.90
C PHE A 24 14.21 -0.53 -15.38
N GLY A 25 15.12 -0.13 -16.26
CA GLY A 25 15.09 -0.48 -17.68
C GLY A 25 13.93 0.16 -18.44
N SER A 26 13.43 1.31 -17.98
CA SER A 26 12.29 2.04 -18.55
C SER A 26 12.70 3.46 -18.93
N THR A 27 12.11 3.97 -20.00
CA THR A 27 12.20 5.36 -20.42
C THR A 27 10.82 5.97 -20.44
N PHE A 28 10.71 7.20 -19.96
CA PHE A 28 9.46 7.94 -19.95
C PHE A 28 9.58 9.22 -20.77
N GLU A 29 8.47 9.65 -21.32
CA GLU A 29 8.36 10.97 -21.97
C GLU A 29 8.54 12.09 -20.93
N THR A 30 9.04 13.24 -21.38
CA THR A 30 9.35 14.41 -20.51
C THR A 30 8.16 14.81 -19.65
N GLU A 31 6.95 14.84 -20.22
CA GLU A 31 5.73 15.20 -19.49
C GLU A 31 5.41 14.28 -18.31
N VAL A 32 5.72 12.97 -18.45
CA VAL A 32 5.56 11.99 -17.34
C VAL A 32 6.60 12.28 -16.27
N LEU A 33 7.87 12.51 -16.67
CA LEU A 33 8.97 12.81 -15.76
C LEU A 33 8.75 14.10 -14.98
N ASP A 34 8.22 15.14 -15.62
CA ASP A 34 7.87 16.40 -14.96
C ASP A 34 6.76 16.21 -13.91
N SER A 35 5.77 15.37 -14.23
CA SER A 35 4.70 15.02 -13.28
C SER A 35 5.23 14.26 -12.07
N GLU A 36 6.16 13.31 -12.27
CA GLU A 36 6.79 12.55 -11.19
C GLU A 36 7.73 13.45 -10.37
N ARG A 37 8.48 14.36 -11.02
CA ARG A 37 9.34 15.33 -10.33
C ARG A 37 8.56 16.21 -9.36
N ALA A 38 7.34 16.61 -9.71
CA ALA A 38 6.47 17.44 -8.88
C ALA A 38 6.08 16.76 -7.56
N LEU A 39 6.24 15.43 -7.44
CA LEU A 39 5.97 14.68 -6.21
C LEU A 39 7.17 14.69 -5.25
N HIS A 40 8.40 14.90 -5.75
CA HIS A 40 9.59 14.88 -4.92
C HIS A 40 9.57 15.97 -3.86
N GLU A 41 10.01 15.61 -2.66
CA GLU A 41 10.05 16.52 -1.52
C GLU A 41 11.49 16.96 -1.25
N PRO A 42 11.74 18.28 -1.10
CA PRO A 42 13.07 18.79 -0.77
C PRO A 42 13.65 18.11 0.48
N GLY A 43 14.89 17.64 0.37
CA GLY A 43 15.61 17.04 1.48
C GLY A 43 15.24 15.59 1.79
N ARG A 44 14.38 14.94 1.00
CA ARG A 44 13.96 13.55 1.21
C ARG A 44 14.45 12.56 0.15
N THR A 45 15.17 13.02 -0.85
CA THR A 45 15.84 12.18 -1.85
C THR A 45 17.34 12.17 -1.57
N ILE A 46 17.94 10.97 -1.49
CA ILE A 46 19.36 10.77 -1.25
C ILE A 46 20.00 10.00 -2.40
N GLY A 47 21.25 10.32 -2.71
CA GLY A 47 22.06 9.65 -3.73
C GLY A 47 23.35 9.10 -3.15
N ALA A 48 23.76 7.93 -3.64
CA ALA A 48 25.07 7.34 -3.38
C ALA A 48 25.99 7.60 -4.57
N PHE A 49 27.27 7.90 -4.30
CA PHE A 49 28.22 8.35 -5.31
C PHE A 49 29.49 7.50 -5.36
N ASP A 50 30.00 7.27 -6.58
CA ASP A 50 31.35 6.79 -6.84
C ASP A 50 32.12 7.93 -7.55
N GLY A 51 32.96 8.63 -6.80
CA GLY A 51 33.51 9.92 -7.23
C GLY A 51 32.39 10.94 -7.47
N GLU A 52 32.27 11.45 -8.68
CA GLU A 52 31.22 12.39 -9.09
C GLU A 52 29.98 11.70 -9.68
N THR A 53 30.07 10.40 -9.94
CA THR A 53 28.98 9.64 -10.57
C THR A 53 27.97 9.17 -9.53
N MET A 54 26.70 9.50 -9.70
CA MET A 54 25.62 8.93 -8.90
C MET A 54 25.42 7.48 -9.31
N VAL A 55 25.48 6.56 -8.34
CA VAL A 55 25.41 5.10 -8.58
C VAL A 55 24.17 4.45 -7.94
N GLY A 56 23.42 5.21 -7.18
CA GLY A 56 22.18 4.77 -6.59
C GLY A 56 21.44 5.91 -5.94
N LEU A 57 20.12 5.74 -5.80
CA LEU A 57 19.23 6.72 -5.18
C LEU A 57 18.12 6.04 -4.38
N ALA A 58 17.51 6.79 -3.47
CA ALA A 58 16.28 6.46 -2.77
C ALA A 58 15.55 7.74 -2.37
N THR A 59 14.20 7.74 -2.45
CA THR A 59 13.39 8.86 -1.97
C THR A 59 12.43 8.41 -0.88
N ALA A 60 11.93 9.37 -0.10
CA ALA A 60 10.84 9.19 0.84
C ALA A 60 9.79 10.27 0.59
N PHE A 61 8.53 9.87 0.48
CA PHE A 61 7.37 10.75 0.46
C PHE A 61 6.74 10.85 1.83
N SER A 62 6.20 12.01 2.17
CA SER A 62 5.46 12.23 3.41
C SER A 62 4.00 11.85 3.21
N PHE A 63 3.55 10.79 3.87
CA PHE A 63 2.17 10.32 3.82
C PHE A 63 1.50 10.33 5.18
N ASP A 64 0.16 10.32 5.16
CA ASP A 64 -0.67 9.94 6.27
C ASP A 64 -1.32 8.59 5.97
N LEU A 65 -0.93 7.56 6.73
CA LEU A 65 -1.35 6.17 6.59
C LEU A 65 -2.49 5.86 7.57
N THR A 66 -3.54 5.24 7.10
CA THR A 66 -4.58 4.70 7.97
C THR A 66 -4.11 3.43 8.66
N VAL A 67 -4.14 3.43 9.99
CA VAL A 67 -3.80 2.28 10.84
C VAL A 67 -5.05 1.75 11.55
N PRO A 68 -5.02 0.51 12.08
CA PRO A 68 -6.12 0.00 12.89
C PRO A 68 -6.48 0.92 14.04
N GLY A 69 -7.76 1.29 14.15
CA GLY A 69 -8.26 2.20 15.16
C GLY A 69 -9.79 2.32 15.14
N SER A 70 -10.35 2.97 16.18
CA SER A 70 -11.79 3.26 16.25
C SER A 70 -11.99 4.68 16.81
N PRO A 71 -12.36 5.68 16.01
CA PRO A 71 -12.38 5.68 14.53
C PRO A 71 -10.97 5.44 13.96
N THR A 72 -10.88 4.92 12.74
CA THR A 72 -9.61 4.60 12.09
C THR A 72 -8.69 5.82 12.06
N GLN A 73 -7.46 5.65 12.52
CA GLN A 73 -6.52 6.72 12.74
C GLN A 73 -5.55 6.89 11.57
N LEU A 74 -5.29 8.14 11.20
CA LEU A 74 -4.21 8.50 10.27
C LEU A 74 -2.94 8.81 11.07
N VAL A 75 -1.83 8.22 10.66
CA VAL A 75 -0.50 8.46 11.26
C VAL A 75 0.50 8.83 10.17
N PRO A 76 1.47 9.70 10.47
CA PRO A 76 2.54 9.99 9.53
C PRO A 76 3.34 8.73 9.18
N ALA A 77 3.59 8.52 7.88
CA ALA A 77 4.37 7.40 7.35
C ALA A 77 5.32 7.88 6.24
N ALA A 78 6.54 7.36 6.24
CA ALA A 78 7.49 7.62 5.17
C ALA A 78 7.28 6.62 4.02
N GLY A 79 6.82 7.10 2.86
CA GLY A 79 6.65 6.28 1.65
C GLY A 79 7.96 6.15 0.90
N ILE A 80 8.63 5.01 1.01
CA ILE A 80 9.92 4.77 0.36
C ILE A 80 9.70 4.36 -1.09
N SER A 81 10.33 5.08 -1.99
CA SER A 81 10.19 4.90 -3.43
C SER A 81 11.48 5.24 -4.19
N TRP A 82 11.49 5.04 -5.49
CA TRP A 82 12.63 5.35 -6.37
C TRP A 82 13.95 4.73 -5.88
N VAL A 83 13.89 3.52 -5.32
CA VAL A 83 15.08 2.82 -4.81
C VAL A 83 15.77 2.12 -5.96
N GLY A 84 16.80 2.75 -6.49
CA GLY A 84 17.56 2.27 -7.64
C GLY A 84 19.07 2.19 -7.37
N VAL A 85 19.74 1.19 -7.96
CA VAL A 85 21.20 1.08 -7.98
C VAL A 85 21.62 0.68 -9.38
N LEU A 86 22.57 1.40 -9.96
CA LEU A 86 23.13 1.10 -11.27
C LEU A 86 23.54 -0.38 -11.37
N PRO A 87 23.25 -1.07 -12.47
CA PRO A 87 23.61 -2.48 -12.67
C PRO A 87 25.09 -2.78 -12.41
N THR A 88 25.98 -1.84 -12.72
CA THR A 88 27.44 -1.91 -12.52
C THR A 88 27.85 -1.87 -11.04
N HIS A 89 26.99 -1.35 -10.15
CA HIS A 89 27.29 -1.16 -8.72
C HIS A 89 26.43 -2.03 -7.80
N ARG A 90 25.71 -3.00 -8.38
CA ARG A 90 24.96 -4.00 -7.60
C ARG A 90 25.89 -4.88 -6.78
N ARG A 91 25.43 -5.34 -5.60
CA ARG A 91 26.15 -6.22 -4.66
C ARG A 91 27.42 -5.60 -4.04
N LEU A 92 27.65 -4.30 -4.20
CA LEU A 92 28.77 -3.57 -3.59
C LEU A 92 28.38 -2.84 -2.28
N GLY A 93 27.16 -3.05 -1.77
CA GLY A 93 26.69 -2.44 -0.51
C GLY A 93 25.94 -1.10 -0.67
N VAL A 94 25.83 -0.56 -1.91
CA VAL A 94 25.14 0.74 -2.19
C VAL A 94 23.72 0.75 -1.61
N LEU A 95 22.89 -0.24 -1.95
CA LEU A 95 21.52 -0.32 -1.44
C LEU A 95 21.45 -0.37 0.09
N ARG A 96 22.36 -1.14 0.73
CA ARG A 96 22.41 -1.21 2.19
C ARG A 96 22.72 0.16 2.79
N GLY A 97 23.68 0.88 2.20
CA GLY A 97 24.03 2.24 2.61
C GLY A 97 22.81 3.18 2.52
N LEU A 98 22.13 3.21 1.35
CA LEU A 98 20.95 4.05 1.13
C LEU A 98 19.84 3.74 2.15
N MET A 99 19.43 2.47 2.30
CA MET A 99 18.37 2.09 3.21
C MET A 99 18.70 2.37 4.68
N THR A 100 19.97 2.15 5.09
CA THR A 100 20.41 2.47 6.45
C THR A 100 20.34 3.98 6.69
N THR A 101 20.93 4.79 5.80
CA THR A 101 20.93 6.26 5.91
C THR A 101 19.51 6.80 5.97
N GLN A 102 18.61 6.29 5.10
CA GLN A 102 17.22 6.73 5.05
C GLN A 102 16.44 6.40 6.33
N LEU A 103 16.58 5.18 6.88
CA LEU A 103 15.90 4.80 8.12
C LEU A 103 16.42 5.60 9.33
N HIS A 104 17.71 5.91 9.38
CA HIS A 104 18.28 6.79 10.40
C HIS A 104 17.75 8.22 10.26
N ASP A 105 17.73 8.80 9.06
CA ASP A 105 17.18 10.14 8.81
C ASP A 105 15.70 10.24 9.21
N ILE A 106 14.87 9.25 8.87
CA ILE A 106 13.46 9.19 9.28
C ILE A 106 13.35 9.16 10.82
N ARG A 107 14.19 8.35 11.48
CA ARG A 107 14.22 8.27 12.94
C ARG A 107 14.64 9.59 13.59
N GLU A 108 15.68 10.24 13.07
CA GLU A 108 16.21 11.52 13.60
C GLU A 108 15.20 12.65 13.42
N ARG A 109 14.46 12.69 12.30
CA ARG A 109 13.38 13.66 12.10
C ARG A 109 12.21 13.45 13.07
N GLY A 110 11.99 12.25 13.54
CA GLY A 110 11.00 11.91 14.58
C GLY A 110 9.54 12.13 14.22
N ARG A 111 9.23 12.35 12.92
CA ARG A 111 7.87 12.58 12.46
C ARG A 111 7.13 11.26 12.18
N GLU A 112 7.77 10.33 11.50
CA GLU A 112 7.19 9.07 11.07
C GLU A 112 7.73 7.91 11.92
N ALA A 113 6.83 7.20 12.59
CA ALA A 113 7.18 5.99 13.34
C ALA A 113 7.23 4.74 12.43
N VAL A 114 6.71 4.84 11.21
CA VAL A 114 6.67 3.76 10.23
C VAL A 114 7.14 4.24 8.86
N ALA A 115 7.80 3.34 8.13
CA ALA A 115 8.08 3.49 6.71
C ALA A 115 7.31 2.41 5.93
N ILE A 116 6.86 2.77 4.74
CA ILE A 116 6.03 1.91 3.88
C ILE A 116 6.61 1.89 2.46
N LEU A 117 6.40 0.82 1.73
CA LEU A 117 6.77 0.72 0.32
C LEU A 117 5.92 -0.30 -0.45
N TRP A 118 5.90 -0.14 -1.77
CA TRP A 118 5.57 -1.18 -2.72
C TRP A 118 6.87 -1.78 -3.27
N ALA A 119 6.94 -3.10 -3.34
CA ALA A 119 8.16 -3.79 -3.72
C ALA A 119 8.16 -4.19 -5.20
N SER A 120 9.10 -3.65 -6.01
CA SER A 120 9.35 -4.20 -7.35
C SER A 120 10.01 -5.58 -7.27
N GLU A 121 10.88 -5.79 -6.26
CA GLU A 121 11.54 -7.07 -5.98
C GLU A 121 11.32 -7.44 -4.49
N PRO A 122 10.28 -8.22 -4.14
CA PRO A 122 9.90 -8.53 -2.76
C PRO A 122 11.00 -9.11 -1.88
N VAL A 123 11.89 -9.93 -2.48
CA VAL A 123 12.99 -10.61 -1.77
C VAL A 123 14.04 -9.64 -1.18
N ILE A 124 14.03 -8.39 -1.60
CA ILE A 124 15.02 -7.38 -1.18
C ILE A 124 14.71 -6.83 0.21
N TYR A 125 13.47 -6.50 0.48
CA TYR A 125 13.12 -5.58 1.55
C TYR A 125 13.01 -6.21 2.94
N GLY A 126 12.80 -7.53 3.03
CA GLY A 126 12.80 -8.25 4.30
C GLY A 126 14.11 -8.09 5.09
N ARG A 127 15.27 -7.99 4.40
CA ARG A 127 16.58 -7.77 5.05
C ARG A 127 16.74 -6.38 5.68
N PHE A 128 15.86 -5.44 5.34
CA PHE A 128 15.80 -4.10 5.91
C PHE A 128 14.66 -3.94 6.93
N GLY A 129 14.01 -5.04 7.28
CA GLY A 129 12.96 -5.08 8.30
C GLY A 129 11.56 -4.74 7.79
N TYR A 130 11.34 -4.67 6.47
CA TYR A 130 9.99 -4.48 5.90
C TYR A 130 9.24 -5.81 5.86
N GLY A 131 8.05 -5.84 6.45
CA GLY A 131 7.15 -6.98 6.45
C GLY A 131 5.94 -6.75 5.54
N LEU A 132 5.47 -7.79 4.84
CA LEU A 132 4.27 -7.73 3.99
C LEU A 132 3.01 -7.55 4.83
N ALA A 133 2.47 -6.33 4.88
CA ALA A 133 1.37 -5.94 5.75
C ALA A 133 0.00 -5.91 5.07
N SER A 134 -0.05 -5.79 3.75
CA SER A 134 -1.31 -5.91 3.00
C SER A 134 -1.13 -6.69 1.70
N ARG A 135 -2.24 -7.27 1.25
CA ARG A 135 -2.34 -8.13 0.07
C ARG A 135 -3.52 -7.71 -0.77
N ALA A 136 -3.49 -8.04 -2.06
CA ALA A 136 -4.59 -7.80 -2.97
C ALA A 136 -4.79 -8.98 -3.93
N PHE A 137 -5.90 -8.96 -4.67
CA PHE A 137 -6.09 -9.81 -5.83
C PHE A 137 -6.03 -8.99 -7.12
N ALA A 138 -5.36 -9.51 -8.12
CA ALA A 138 -5.65 -9.15 -9.50
C ALA A 138 -6.72 -10.11 -10.03
N LEU A 139 -7.72 -9.57 -10.73
CA LEU A 139 -8.79 -10.35 -11.33
C LEU A 139 -8.80 -10.13 -12.84
N LYS A 140 -9.04 -11.21 -13.58
CA LYS A 140 -9.32 -11.16 -15.01
C LYS A 140 -10.66 -11.84 -15.28
N VAL A 141 -11.70 -11.02 -15.29
CA VAL A 141 -13.10 -11.50 -15.30
C VAL A 141 -13.62 -11.59 -16.73
N PRO A 142 -13.83 -12.79 -17.30
CA PRO A 142 -14.52 -12.93 -18.56
C PRO A 142 -16.02 -12.68 -18.37
N ARG A 143 -16.60 -11.71 -19.11
CA ARG A 143 -18.02 -11.35 -19.01
C ARG A 143 -19.01 -12.46 -19.40
N SER A 144 -18.54 -13.52 -20.00
CA SER A 144 -19.29 -14.74 -20.23
C SER A 144 -18.32 -15.92 -20.01
N PRO A 145 -18.59 -16.81 -19.06
CA PRO A 145 -19.86 -16.99 -18.33
C PRO A 145 -19.96 -16.24 -16.97
N VAL A 146 -19.00 -15.37 -16.61
CA VAL A 146 -19.02 -14.68 -15.30
C VAL A 146 -19.93 -13.46 -15.33
N ALA A 147 -20.79 -13.33 -14.34
CA ALA A 147 -21.70 -12.21 -14.14
C ALA A 147 -21.88 -11.92 -12.65
N LEU A 148 -22.39 -10.73 -12.34
CA LEU A 148 -22.87 -10.43 -11.00
C LEU A 148 -24.17 -11.20 -10.72
N ARG A 149 -24.32 -11.71 -9.52
CA ARG A 149 -25.52 -12.37 -9.04
C ARG A 149 -26.71 -11.39 -9.00
N ALA A 150 -27.91 -11.91 -9.08
CA ALA A 150 -29.12 -11.07 -9.07
C ALA A 150 -29.42 -10.42 -7.69
N ASP A 151 -28.91 -11.02 -6.61
CA ASP A 151 -29.11 -10.60 -5.22
C ASP A 151 -28.05 -9.60 -4.70
N VAL A 152 -27.22 -9.06 -5.59
CA VAL A 152 -26.24 -8.00 -5.25
C VAL A 152 -26.98 -6.73 -4.83
N PRO A 153 -26.52 -6.01 -3.77
CA PRO A 153 -27.20 -4.83 -3.25
C PRO A 153 -27.59 -3.81 -4.32
N THR A 154 -28.79 -3.25 -4.19
CA THR A 154 -29.32 -2.19 -5.06
C THR A 154 -29.93 -1.09 -4.21
N ASP A 155 -29.77 0.14 -4.68
CA ASP A 155 -30.48 1.30 -4.15
C ASP A 155 -31.07 2.08 -5.33
N PRO A 156 -32.44 2.24 -5.41
CA PRO A 156 -33.07 2.94 -6.51
C PRO A 156 -32.82 4.44 -6.54
N ALA A 157 -32.33 5.02 -5.45
CA ALA A 157 -31.97 6.44 -5.39
C ALA A 157 -30.62 6.73 -6.10
N LEU A 158 -29.78 5.71 -6.30
CA LEU A 158 -28.46 5.87 -6.92
C LEU A 158 -28.57 6.09 -8.44
N ARG A 159 -27.85 7.07 -8.92
CA ARG A 159 -27.71 7.42 -10.34
C ARG A 159 -26.24 7.39 -10.75
N LEU A 160 -25.97 6.98 -11.97
CA LEU A 160 -24.64 6.97 -12.57
C LEU A 160 -24.48 8.17 -13.49
N ARG A 161 -23.34 8.86 -13.40
CA ARG A 161 -22.98 9.98 -14.26
C ARG A 161 -21.52 9.88 -14.69
N LEU A 162 -21.25 10.10 -15.99
CA LEU A 162 -19.87 10.26 -16.47
C LEU A 162 -19.36 11.65 -16.15
N VAL A 163 -18.12 11.73 -15.69
CA VAL A 163 -17.40 12.98 -15.39
C VAL A 163 -16.05 12.99 -16.11
N PRO A 164 -15.47 14.17 -16.37
CA PRO A 164 -14.08 14.25 -16.83
C PRO A 164 -13.15 13.53 -15.86
N ALA A 165 -12.27 12.68 -16.38
CA ALA A 165 -11.37 11.89 -15.53
C ALA A 165 -10.34 12.75 -14.79
N GLU A 166 -9.98 13.88 -15.39
CA GLU A 166 -9.10 14.91 -14.83
C GLU A 166 -9.78 15.75 -13.73
N ASP A 167 -11.10 15.70 -13.60
CA ASP A 167 -11.81 16.42 -12.54
C ASP A 167 -11.66 15.71 -11.20
N ALA A 168 -10.51 15.94 -10.58
CA ALA A 168 -10.15 15.35 -9.30
C ALA A 168 -11.06 15.79 -8.16
N LYS A 169 -11.62 17.01 -8.23
CA LYS A 169 -12.40 17.61 -7.14
C LYS A 169 -13.69 16.85 -6.86
N GLU A 170 -14.39 16.40 -7.90
CA GLU A 170 -15.65 15.68 -7.73
C GLU A 170 -15.48 14.36 -6.94
N THR A 171 -14.30 13.74 -6.98
CA THR A 171 -14.02 12.44 -6.34
C THR A 171 -13.12 12.52 -5.10
N ALA A 172 -12.53 13.67 -4.83
CA ALA A 172 -11.58 13.85 -3.73
C ALA A 172 -12.22 13.61 -2.36
N ASP A 173 -13.43 14.15 -2.13
CA ASP A 173 -14.12 13.98 -0.86
C ASP A 173 -14.54 12.53 -0.61
N VAL A 174 -14.94 11.80 -1.67
CA VAL A 174 -15.23 10.36 -1.58
C VAL A 174 -13.98 9.58 -1.18
N TYR A 175 -12.83 9.89 -1.80
CA TYR A 175 -11.57 9.26 -1.43
C TYR A 175 -11.16 9.60 0.01
N ALA A 176 -11.26 10.87 0.42
CA ALA A 176 -10.94 11.32 1.77
C ALA A 176 -11.82 10.66 2.85
N ALA A 177 -13.10 10.39 2.55
CA ALA A 177 -13.97 9.64 3.43
C ALA A 177 -13.61 8.14 3.46
N ALA A 178 -13.35 7.53 2.29
CA ALA A 178 -13.01 6.11 2.18
C ALA A 178 -11.66 5.79 2.83
N VAL A 179 -10.66 6.67 2.74
CA VAL A 179 -9.32 6.45 3.32
C VAL A 179 -9.39 6.16 4.81
N ARG A 180 -10.30 6.81 5.54
CA ARG A 180 -10.47 6.64 6.97
C ARG A 180 -11.20 5.34 7.37
N ALA A 181 -11.75 4.62 6.42
CA ALA A 181 -12.54 3.42 6.69
C ALA A 181 -11.71 2.11 6.66
N ARG A 182 -10.46 2.16 6.16
CA ARG A 182 -9.68 0.93 5.93
C ARG A 182 -8.20 1.11 6.24
N PRO A 183 -7.60 0.29 7.11
CA PRO A 183 -6.16 0.28 7.33
C PRO A 183 -5.38 0.03 6.04
N GLY A 184 -4.20 0.65 5.93
CA GLY A 184 -3.34 0.53 4.76
C GLY A 184 -3.64 1.54 3.64
N MET A 185 -4.78 2.23 3.66
CA MET A 185 -5.04 3.34 2.76
C MET A 185 -4.18 4.55 3.14
N ILE A 186 -3.80 5.32 2.13
CA ILE A 186 -2.93 6.48 2.25
C ILE A 186 -3.72 7.72 1.82
N ALA A 187 -3.72 8.76 2.64
CA ALA A 187 -4.35 10.05 2.28
C ALA A 187 -3.61 10.68 1.08
N ARG A 188 -4.37 11.36 0.22
CA ARG A 188 -3.84 12.09 -0.94
C ARG A 188 -3.91 13.58 -0.69
N ASP A 189 -2.79 14.27 -0.82
CA ASP A 189 -2.76 15.71 -1.03
C ASP A 189 -3.11 16.06 -2.48
N ASP A 190 -3.08 17.34 -2.83
CA ASP A 190 -3.42 17.81 -4.19
C ASP A 190 -2.48 17.22 -5.25
N ARG A 191 -1.19 17.00 -4.92
CA ARG A 191 -0.19 16.41 -5.84
C ARG A 191 -0.54 14.95 -6.16
N TRP A 192 -0.82 14.16 -5.13
CA TRP A 192 -1.19 12.75 -5.27
C TRP A 192 -2.59 12.57 -5.87
N THR A 193 -3.51 13.51 -5.62
CA THR A 193 -4.81 13.56 -6.26
C THR A 193 -4.67 13.83 -7.76
N THR A 194 -3.83 14.80 -8.14
CA THR A 194 -3.50 15.08 -9.54
C THR A 194 -2.87 13.87 -10.22
N ARG A 195 -1.89 13.21 -9.58
CA ARG A 195 -1.28 11.97 -10.11
C ARG A 195 -2.30 10.86 -10.32
N ALA A 196 -3.24 10.68 -9.41
CA ALA A 196 -4.27 9.64 -9.53
C ALA A 196 -5.21 9.85 -10.72
N THR A 197 -5.38 11.08 -11.18
CA THR A 197 -6.21 11.46 -12.32
C THR A 197 -5.42 11.66 -13.62
N SER A 198 -4.09 11.71 -13.57
CA SER A 198 -3.26 11.94 -14.75
C SER A 198 -3.38 10.79 -15.76
N ASP A 199 -3.39 11.15 -17.05
CA ASP A 199 -3.58 10.23 -18.16
C ASP A 199 -2.72 10.63 -19.36
N HIS A 200 -1.41 10.42 -19.23
CA HIS A 200 -0.45 10.71 -20.29
C HIS A 200 -0.64 9.75 -21.48
N PRO A 201 -0.80 10.25 -22.72
CA PRO A 201 -1.05 9.40 -23.89
C PRO A 201 0.01 8.30 -24.10
N SER A 202 1.28 8.59 -23.81
CA SER A 202 2.40 7.63 -23.89
C SER A 202 2.25 6.44 -22.94
N MET A 203 1.53 6.61 -21.83
CA MET A 203 1.31 5.57 -20.80
C MET A 203 0.06 4.72 -21.03
N ARG A 204 -0.74 5.02 -22.05
CA ARG A 204 -1.99 4.29 -22.31
C ARG A 204 -1.77 2.90 -22.90
N HIS A 205 -0.64 2.62 -23.55
CA HIS A 205 -0.31 1.33 -24.14
C HIS A 205 -1.42 0.78 -25.07
N GLY A 206 -1.98 1.67 -25.91
CA GLY A 206 -3.07 1.32 -26.84
C GLY A 206 -4.47 1.26 -26.22
N LYS A 207 -4.63 1.68 -24.97
CA LYS A 207 -5.93 1.86 -24.32
C LYS A 207 -6.53 3.24 -24.66
N SER A 208 -7.83 3.40 -24.43
CA SER A 208 -8.50 4.70 -24.52
C SER A 208 -7.94 5.68 -23.48
N ALA A 209 -8.27 6.96 -23.61
CA ALA A 209 -8.15 7.91 -22.52
C ALA A 209 -8.88 7.38 -21.27
N LEU A 210 -8.37 7.79 -20.10
CA LEU A 210 -8.99 7.48 -18.82
C LEU A 210 -10.42 8.06 -18.77
N ARG A 211 -11.34 7.28 -18.23
CA ARG A 211 -12.74 7.66 -18.01
C ARG A 211 -13.06 7.58 -16.53
N CYS A 212 -13.98 8.41 -16.09
CA CYS A 212 -14.53 8.37 -14.74
C CYS A 212 -16.04 8.30 -14.76
N VAL A 213 -16.60 7.37 -13.99
CA VAL A 213 -18.02 7.30 -13.67
C VAL A 213 -18.18 7.51 -12.18
N VAL A 214 -19.11 8.37 -11.80
CA VAL A 214 -19.54 8.55 -10.40
C VAL A 214 -20.90 7.91 -10.19
N VAL A 215 -21.16 7.43 -8.99
CA VAL A 215 -22.45 7.05 -8.48
C VAL A 215 -22.84 8.02 -7.38
N GLU A 216 -24.05 8.59 -7.49
CA GLU A 216 -24.54 9.66 -6.62
C GLU A 216 -26.01 9.46 -6.26
N ASP A 217 -26.44 10.04 -5.15
CA ASP A 217 -27.82 10.23 -4.74
C ASP A 217 -28.13 11.72 -4.54
N ASP A 218 -29.23 12.06 -3.87
CA ASP A 218 -29.61 13.45 -3.61
C ASP A 218 -28.73 14.13 -2.54
N GLU A 219 -27.94 13.35 -1.77
CA GLU A 219 -26.98 13.85 -0.78
C GLU A 219 -25.59 14.08 -1.37
N GLY A 220 -25.27 13.50 -2.54
CA GLY A 220 -24.00 13.68 -3.24
C GLY A 220 -23.39 12.40 -3.79
N ILE A 221 -22.08 12.48 -4.09
CA ILE A 221 -21.36 11.35 -4.68
C ILE A 221 -21.04 10.31 -3.60
N ARG A 222 -21.44 9.06 -3.86
CA ARG A 222 -21.26 7.89 -2.98
C ARG A 222 -20.11 6.98 -3.42
N GLY A 223 -19.60 7.18 -4.65
CA GLY A 223 -18.49 6.38 -5.16
C GLY A 223 -18.12 6.76 -6.58
N TYR A 224 -16.99 6.23 -7.03
CA TYR A 224 -16.52 6.40 -8.39
C TYR A 224 -15.69 5.20 -8.88
N ALA A 225 -15.63 5.06 -10.23
CA ALA A 225 -14.69 4.16 -10.88
C ALA A 225 -13.91 4.90 -11.96
N ARG A 226 -12.57 4.71 -11.99
CA ARG A 226 -11.69 5.15 -13.08
C ARG A 226 -11.24 3.95 -13.88
N TYR A 227 -11.42 4.01 -15.19
CA TYR A 227 -11.13 2.90 -16.08
C TYR A 227 -10.75 3.41 -17.48
N SER A 228 -10.07 2.55 -18.22
CA SER A 228 -9.87 2.71 -19.67
C SER A 228 -10.36 1.47 -20.41
N THR A 229 -10.53 1.57 -21.72
CA THR A 229 -10.96 0.45 -22.56
C THR A 229 -9.93 0.20 -23.65
N LYS A 230 -9.72 -1.05 -23.98
CA LYS A 230 -8.95 -1.46 -25.16
C LYS A 230 -9.89 -2.18 -26.10
N ALA A 231 -10.15 -1.57 -27.26
CA ALA A 231 -10.94 -2.22 -28.31
C ALA A 231 -10.11 -3.36 -28.93
N ASP A 232 -10.76 -4.49 -29.09
CA ASP A 232 -10.20 -5.63 -29.81
C ASP A 232 -11.32 -6.39 -30.54
N TRP A 233 -10.97 -7.06 -31.65
CA TRP A 233 -11.89 -7.82 -32.46
C TRP A 233 -11.26 -9.15 -32.87
N THR A 234 -11.89 -10.25 -32.52
CA THR A 234 -11.44 -11.59 -32.87
C THR A 234 -12.46 -12.25 -33.80
N THR A 235 -12.03 -12.58 -35.01
CA THR A 235 -12.89 -13.22 -36.04
C THR A 235 -14.23 -12.51 -36.26
N GLY A 236 -14.23 -11.15 -36.26
CA GLY A 236 -15.41 -10.33 -36.46
C GLY A 236 -16.31 -10.16 -35.23
N SER A 237 -15.91 -10.70 -34.07
CA SER A 237 -16.62 -10.52 -32.78
C SER A 237 -15.87 -9.57 -31.84
N PRO A 238 -16.58 -8.75 -31.06
CA PRO A 238 -15.96 -7.90 -30.06
C PRO A 238 -15.17 -8.73 -29.04
N ALA A 239 -13.96 -8.30 -28.73
CA ALA A 239 -13.04 -8.93 -27.76
C ALA A 239 -12.38 -7.92 -26.81
N GLY A 240 -12.96 -6.73 -26.70
CA GLY A 240 -12.39 -5.62 -25.94
C GLY A 240 -12.23 -5.91 -24.44
N THR A 241 -11.34 -5.14 -23.81
CA THR A 241 -11.03 -5.22 -22.38
C THR A 241 -11.35 -3.90 -21.68
N VAL A 242 -11.96 -3.98 -20.50
CA VAL A 242 -12.06 -2.89 -19.53
C VAL A 242 -10.89 -3.04 -18.57
N ASP A 243 -10.04 -2.02 -18.51
CA ASP A 243 -8.92 -1.94 -17.56
C ASP A 243 -9.30 -0.99 -16.44
N VAL A 244 -9.51 -1.52 -15.25
CA VAL A 244 -10.00 -0.77 -14.10
C VAL A 244 -8.83 -0.28 -13.28
N ARG A 245 -8.63 1.04 -13.24
CA ARG A 245 -7.56 1.67 -12.46
C ARG A 245 -7.91 1.74 -10.97
N GLU A 246 -9.13 2.16 -10.64
CA GLU A 246 -9.57 2.36 -9.26
C GLU A 246 -11.09 2.28 -9.15
N VAL A 247 -11.58 1.68 -8.07
CA VAL A 247 -13.00 1.73 -7.67
C VAL A 247 -13.07 2.06 -6.19
N ILE A 248 -13.69 3.18 -5.84
CA ILE A 248 -13.88 3.62 -4.46
C ILE A 248 -15.36 3.88 -4.23
N ALA A 249 -15.91 3.36 -3.14
CA ALA A 249 -17.30 3.57 -2.75
C ALA A 249 -17.44 3.63 -1.23
N LEU A 250 -18.41 4.41 -0.76
CA LEU A 250 -18.67 4.63 0.66
C LEU A 250 -19.58 3.54 1.27
N ASP A 251 -20.27 2.78 0.41
CA ASP A 251 -21.16 1.70 0.83
C ASP A 251 -21.28 0.59 -0.23
N ALA A 252 -21.93 -0.50 0.16
CA ALA A 252 -22.04 -1.69 -0.68
C ALA A 252 -22.94 -1.50 -1.90
N ALA A 253 -24.01 -0.68 -1.81
CA ALA A 253 -24.93 -0.45 -2.92
C ALA A 253 -24.26 0.41 -4.00
N ALA A 254 -23.53 1.47 -3.61
CA ALA A 254 -22.73 2.29 -4.50
C ALA A 254 -21.63 1.46 -5.19
N LEU A 255 -20.91 0.63 -4.44
CA LEU A 255 -19.90 -0.28 -4.99
C LEU A 255 -20.50 -1.25 -6.01
N ALA A 256 -21.66 -1.81 -5.70
CA ALA A 256 -22.38 -2.73 -6.60
C ALA A 256 -22.85 -2.04 -7.88
N ALA A 257 -23.33 -0.80 -7.78
CA ALA A 257 -23.76 0.00 -8.95
C ALA A 257 -22.57 0.26 -9.89
N LEU A 258 -21.38 0.60 -9.36
CA LEU A 258 -20.18 0.79 -10.15
C LEU A 258 -19.73 -0.50 -10.84
N TYR A 259 -19.75 -1.64 -10.15
CA TYR A 259 -19.41 -2.91 -10.79
C TYR A 259 -20.44 -3.33 -11.83
N ARG A 260 -21.76 -3.12 -11.62
CA ARG A 260 -22.76 -3.36 -12.66
C ARG A 260 -22.47 -2.54 -13.91
N TYR A 261 -22.18 -1.26 -13.75
CA TYR A 261 -21.79 -0.40 -14.87
C TYR A 261 -20.58 -0.94 -15.63
N LEU A 262 -19.50 -1.30 -14.94
CA LEU A 262 -18.29 -1.83 -15.57
C LEU A 262 -18.54 -3.18 -16.29
N PHE A 263 -19.42 -4.02 -15.72
CA PHE A 263 -19.80 -5.29 -16.31
C PHE A 263 -20.78 -5.14 -17.48
N ASP A 264 -21.47 -4.00 -17.63
CA ASP A 264 -22.47 -3.76 -18.68
C ASP A 264 -21.90 -2.99 -19.89
N LEU A 265 -20.63 -2.61 -19.86
CA LEU A 265 -20.01 -1.89 -20.98
C LEU A 265 -20.00 -2.73 -22.27
N ASP A 266 -20.63 -2.18 -23.34
CA ASP A 266 -20.73 -2.84 -24.62
C ASP A 266 -19.37 -3.12 -25.25
N LEU A 267 -19.29 -4.16 -26.09
CA LEU A 267 -18.12 -4.59 -26.88
C LEU A 267 -16.94 -5.08 -26.03
N MET A 268 -17.06 -5.10 -24.71
CA MET A 268 -16.04 -5.58 -23.80
C MET A 268 -16.30 -7.04 -23.41
N LYS A 269 -15.27 -7.88 -23.44
CA LYS A 269 -15.32 -9.31 -23.10
C LYS A 269 -14.64 -9.65 -21.80
N VAL A 270 -13.70 -8.82 -21.38
CA VAL A 270 -12.89 -9.03 -20.19
C VAL A 270 -12.86 -7.75 -19.35
N ILE A 271 -12.92 -7.91 -18.03
CA ILE A 271 -12.68 -6.84 -17.08
C ILE A 271 -11.41 -7.21 -16.30
N GLU A 272 -10.40 -6.37 -16.37
CA GLU A 272 -9.16 -6.51 -15.63
C GLU A 272 -9.15 -5.53 -14.44
N LEU A 273 -8.97 -6.09 -13.23
CA LEU A 273 -8.83 -5.33 -11.99
C LEU A 273 -7.49 -5.75 -11.38
N TRP A 274 -6.56 -4.83 -11.30
CA TRP A 274 -5.19 -5.15 -10.88
C TRP A 274 -5.01 -5.20 -9.35
N ASN A 275 -5.89 -4.55 -8.56
CA ASN A 275 -5.69 -4.34 -7.13
C ASN A 275 -7.04 -4.33 -6.40
N VAL A 276 -7.57 -5.52 -6.12
CA VAL A 276 -8.84 -5.73 -5.42
C VAL A 276 -8.56 -6.16 -3.99
N PRO A 277 -9.16 -5.53 -2.95
CA PRO A 277 -9.02 -5.97 -1.57
C PRO A 277 -9.32 -7.46 -1.40
N VAL A 278 -8.56 -8.17 -0.55
CA VAL A 278 -8.75 -9.63 -0.33
C VAL A 278 -10.11 -9.99 0.27
N ASP A 279 -10.75 -9.05 0.94
CA ASP A 279 -12.08 -9.14 1.53
C ASP A 279 -13.15 -8.38 0.72
N SER A 280 -12.88 -8.08 -0.58
CA SER A 280 -13.81 -7.34 -1.43
C SER A 280 -15.15 -8.07 -1.56
N PRO A 281 -16.29 -7.37 -1.39
CA PRO A 281 -17.61 -7.94 -1.65
C PRO A 281 -17.76 -8.49 -3.07
N LEU A 282 -17.03 -7.95 -4.06
CA LEU A 282 -17.05 -8.42 -5.45
C LEU A 282 -16.82 -9.93 -5.54
N LEU A 283 -15.91 -10.49 -4.72
CA LEU A 283 -15.59 -11.92 -4.72
C LEU A 283 -16.81 -12.80 -4.35
N HIS A 284 -17.75 -12.27 -3.58
CA HIS A 284 -18.99 -12.92 -3.19
C HIS A 284 -20.16 -12.62 -4.14
N TRP A 285 -20.07 -11.52 -4.89
CA TRP A 285 -21.10 -11.11 -5.86
C TRP A 285 -20.98 -11.79 -7.22
N LEU A 286 -19.80 -12.30 -7.55
CA LEU A 286 -19.61 -13.06 -8.78
C LEU A 286 -20.30 -14.43 -8.67
N ASN A 287 -21.01 -14.82 -9.75
CA ASN A 287 -21.60 -16.17 -9.86
C ASN A 287 -20.54 -17.27 -9.97
N SER A 288 -19.30 -16.92 -10.35
CA SER A 288 -18.15 -17.83 -10.40
C SER A 288 -16.85 -17.08 -10.11
N THR A 289 -16.43 -17.06 -8.85
CA THR A 289 -15.14 -16.46 -8.45
C THR A 289 -13.95 -17.18 -9.09
N ARG A 290 -14.02 -18.51 -9.24
CA ARG A 290 -12.95 -19.29 -9.91
C ARG A 290 -12.70 -18.81 -11.34
N ALA A 291 -13.76 -18.52 -12.10
CA ALA A 291 -13.64 -18.08 -13.48
C ALA A 291 -13.13 -16.64 -13.62
N ALA A 292 -13.18 -15.83 -12.53
CA ALA A 292 -12.53 -14.53 -12.46
C ALA A 292 -11.00 -14.62 -12.28
N ALA A 293 -10.46 -15.84 -12.17
CA ALA A 293 -9.03 -16.14 -12.09
C ALA A 293 -8.26 -15.25 -11.08
N PRO A 294 -8.67 -15.22 -9.79
CA PRO A 294 -8.01 -14.37 -8.81
C PRO A 294 -6.54 -14.79 -8.67
N SER A 295 -5.64 -13.82 -8.88
CA SER A 295 -4.21 -13.94 -8.69
C SER A 295 -3.81 -13.18 -7.44
N TRP A 296 -3.22 -13.86 -6.48
CA TRP A 296 -2.70 -13.25 -5.27
C TRP A 296 -1.51 -12.36 -5.57
N GLN A 297 -1.47 -11.18 -4.94
CA GLN A 297 -0.37 -10.22 -5.06
C GLN A 297 0.00 -9.66 -3.69
N ASP A 298 1.29 -9.41 -3.50
CA ASP A 298 1.76 -8.54 -2.44
C ASP A 298 1.38 -7.08 -2.76
N SER A 299 1.22 -6.29 -1.71
CA SER A 299 0.86 -4.89 -1.82
C SER A 299 1.77 -4.06 -0.92
N LEU A 300 1.27 -3.52 0.20
CA LEU A 300 2.05 -2.65 1.04
C LEU A 300 2.93 -3.43 2.02
N TYR A 301 4.22 -3.08 2.06
CA TYR A 301 5.18 -3.51 3.08
C TYR A 301 5.34 -2.42 4.14
N VAL A 302 5.46 -2.81 5.40
CA VAL A 302 5.61 -1.90 6.53
C VAL A 302 6.90 -2.21 7.30
N ARG A 303 7.61 -1.14 7.67
CA ARG A 303 8.78 -1.12 8.55
C ARG A 303 8.49 -0.23 9.76
N LEU A 304 8.56 -0.78 10.97
CA LEU A 304 8.50 0.04 12.17
C LEU A 304 9.87 0.71 12.37
N VAL A 305 9.92 2.01 12.13
CA VAL A 305 11.15 2.81 12.35
C VAL A 305 11.35 3.07 13.83
N ASP A 306 10.26 3.25 14.58
CA ASP A 306 10.22 3.32 16.03
C ASP A 306 9.14 2.36 16.55
N VAL A 307 9.54 1.25 17.16
CA VAL A 307 8.62 0.20 17.63
C VAL A 307 7.65 0.74 18.67
N GLY A 308 8.16 1.47 19.67
CA GLY A 308 7.33 2.02 20.75
C GLY A 308 6.27 2.98 20.24
N ALA A 309 6.69 3.97 19.45
CA ALA A 309 5.79 4.95 18.85
C ALA A 309 4.79 4.29 17.88
N ALA A 310 5.25 3.41 16.98
CA ALA A 310 4.39 2.75 16.00
C ALA A 310 3.28 1.92 16.67
N LEU A 311 3.62 1.10 17.66
CA LEU A 311 2.64 0.26 18.35
C LEU A 311 1.68 1.07 19.25
N SER A 312 2.10 2.26 19.71
CA SER A 312 1.26 3.20 20.46
C SER A 312 0.30 4.00 19.57
N GLN A 313 0.60 4.12 18.28
CA GLN A 313 -0.20 4.89 17.31
C GLN A 313 -1.37 4.11 16.71
N ARG A 314 -1.55 2.85 17.05
CA ARG A 314 -2.70 2.04 16.61
C ARG A 314 -3.52 1.56 17.81
N THR A 315 -4.77 1.13 17.56
CA THR A 315 -5.54 0.40 18.57
C THR A 315 -5.55 -1.11 18.28
N TYR A 316 -6.06 -1.85 19.21
CA TYR A 316 -6.12 -3.32 19.16
C TYR A 316 -7.57 -3.77 19.32
N ARG A 317 -7.93 -4.85 18.63
CA ARG A 317 -9.31 -5.34 18.60
C ARG A 317 -9.83 -5.77 19.98
N THR A 318 -8.96 -6.30 20.81
CA THR A 318 -9.24 -6.75 22.18
C THR A 318 -8.15 -6.24 23.11
N PRO A 319 -8.41 -6.16 24.44
CA PRO A 319 -7.36 -5.86 25.41
C PRO A 319 -6.13 -6.75 25.23
N VAL A 320 -4.94 -6.16 25.32
CA VAL A 320 -3.65 -6.82 25.23
C VAL A 320 -2.70 -6.24 26.29
N ASP A 321 -1.98 -7.09 26.98
CA ASP A 321 -0.80 -6.78 27.80
C ASP A 321 0.22 -7.87 27.52
N VAL A 322 1.31 -7.51 26.84
CA VAL A 322 2.30 -8.46 26.34
C VAL A 322 3.68 -7.84 26.28
N VAL A 323 4.69 -8.62 26.60
CA VAL A 323 6.10 -8.26 26.37
C VAL A 323 6.58 -8.93 25.09
N LEU A 324 7.00 -8.10 24.13
CA LEU A 324 7.51 -8.50 22.82
C LEU A 324 9.03 -8.34 22.79
N GLU A 325 9.77 -9.43 22.59
CA GLU A 325 11.20 -9.36 22.26
C GLU A 325 11.33 -9.16 20.74
N VAL A 326 11.75 -7.96 20.34
CA VAL A 326 11.89 -7.57 18.93
C VAL A 326 13.35 -7.63 18.53
N ALA A 327 13.68 -8.40 17.49
CA ALA A 327 15.01 -8.44 16.90
C ALA A 327 15.11 -7.47 15.74
N ASP A 328 16.05 -6.50 15.80
CA ASP A 328 16.29 -5.51 14.74
C ASP A 328 17.79 -5.23 14.56
N GLN A 329 18.42 -5.91 13.61
CA GLN A 329 19.85 -5.78 13.34
C GLN A 329 20.24 -4.45 12.66
N LEU A 330 19.30 -3.80 11.98
CA LEU A 330 19.61 -2.60 11.20
C LEU A 330 19.37 -1.31 12.01
N CYS A 331 18.39 -1.33 12.90
CA CYS A 331 17.99 -0.21 13.73
C CYS A 331 18.09 -0.61 15.21
N PRO A 332 19.30 -0.52 15.82
CA PRO A 332 19.56 -1.06 17.17
C PRO A 332 18.68 -0.46 18.27
N TRP A 333 18.14 0.74 18.06
CA TRP A 333 17.21 1.37 19.00
C TRP A 333 15.85 0.64 19.12
N ASN A 334 15.52 -0.26 18.18
CA ASN A 334 14.33 -1.10 18.24
C ASN A 334 14.59 -2.46 18.88
N ASP A 335 15.86 -2.91 18.88
CA ASP A 335 16.24 -4.24 19.36
C ASP A 335 16.02 -4.38 20.87
N GLY A 336 15.38 -5.47 21.31
CA GLY A 336 15.12 -5.77 22.73
C GLY A 336 13.64 -5.89 23.08
N ALA A 337 13.35 -5.85 24.39
CA ALA A 337 12.02 -6.08 24.94
C ALA A 337 11.15 -4.81 24.98
N TRP A 338 9.89 -4.97 24.62
CA TRP A 338 8.88 -3.92 24.56
C TRP A 338 7.58 -4.39 25.21
N ARG A 339 7.09 -3.68 26.24
CA ARG A 339 5.78 -3.95 26.83
C ARG A 339 4.72 -3.14 26.12
N LEU A 340 3.77 -3.84 25.53
CA LEU A 340 2.58 -3.32 24.89
C LEU A 340 1.37 -3.53 25.78
N VAL A 341 0.74 -2.44 26.20
CA VAL A 341 -0.55 -2.45 26.91
C VAL A 341 -1.55 -1.65 26.09
N GLY A 342 -2.68 -2.23 25.71
CA GLY A 342 -3.64 -1.54 24.85
C GLY A 342 -4.95 -2.28 24.65
N GLY A 343 -5.80 -1.71 23.80
CA GLY A 343 -7.11 -2.22 23.45
C GLY A 343 -7.81 -1.32 22.43
N PRO A 344 -9.15 -1.39 22.35
CA PRO A 344 -9.93 -0.57 21.41
C PRO A 344 -9.81 0.95 21.64
N GLU A 345 -9.54 1.38 22.87
CA GLU A 345 -9.52 2.78 23.25
C GLU A 345 -8.14 3.46 23.06
N GLY A 346 -7.10 2.67 22.85
CA GLY A 346 -5.74 3.17 22.68
C GLY A 346 -4.69 2.16 23.13
N ALA A 347 -3.42 2.55 22.98
CA ALA A 347 -2.31 1.72 23.40
C ALA A 347 -1.11 2.56 23.86
N ARG A 348 -0.25 1.91 24.66
CA ARG A 348 1.06 2.39 25.07
C ARG A 348 2.07 1.25 24.89
N CYS A 349 3.19 1.56 24.27
CA CYS A 349 4.27 0.60 24.07
C CYS A 349 5.59 1.26 24.49
N GLU A 350 6.28 0.66 25.46
CA GLU A 350 7.50 1.19 26.05
C GLU A 350 8.56 0.12 26.22
N ARG A 351 9.78 0.54 26.47
CA ARG A 351 10.85 -0.41 26.80
C ARG A 351 10.48 -1.21 28.07
N ALA A 352 10.73 -2.49 27.99
CA ALA A 352 10.52 -3.43 29.08
C ALA A 352 11.88 -3.70 29.75
N ASP A 353 12.23 -2.87 30.76
CA ASP A 353 13.53 -2.92 31.43
C ASP A 353 13.42 -3.48 32.85
N GLY A 354 12.23 -3.94 33.26
CA GLY A 354 11.96 -4.46 34.60
C GLY A 354 12.43 -5.92 34.77
N ALA A 355 12.76 -6.29 36.01
CA ALA A 355 13.17 -7.67 36.34
C ALA A 355 12.04 -8.72 36.06
N ASP A 356 10.78 -8.27 36.02
CA ASP A 356 9.59 -9.09 35.78
C ASP A 356 9.12 -9.07 34.30
N ASP A 357 9.81 -8.27 33.44
CA ASP A 357 9.47 -8.08 32.03
C ASP A 357 10.11 -9.15 31.12
N GLU A 358 9.99 -10.42 31.50
CA GLU A 358 10.41 -11.51 30.61
C GLU A 358 9.52 -11.56 29.37
N PRO A 359 10.09 -11.73 28.16
CA PRO A 359 9.32 -11.78 26.92
C PRO A 359 8.27 -12.89 26.87
N ASP A 360 7.05 -12.54 26.50
CA ASP A 360 5.98 -13.49 26.18
C ASP A 360 6.14 -14.06 24.77
N LEU A 361 6.45 -13.18 23.81
CA LEU A 361 6.67 -13.53 22.42
C LEU A 361 8.01 -12.97 21.93
N SER A 362 8.71 -13.71 21.04
CA SER A 362 9.87 -13.18 20.32
C SER A 362 9.65 -13.27 18.80
N LEU A 363 10.03 -12.19 18.09
CA LEU A 363 9.86 -12.03 16.65
C LEU A 363 10.83 -11.00 16.08
N SER A 364 11.01 -11.03 14.76
CA SER A 364 11.76 -9.98 14.09
C SER A 364 10.90 -8.73 13.89
N VAL A 365 11.55 -7.58 13.69
CA VAL A 365 10.86 -6.35 13.28
C VAL A 365 10.16 -6.51 11.93
N THR A 366 10.63 -7.39 11.04
CA THR A 366 9.98 -7.74 9.78
C THR A 366 8.63 -8.42 10.03
N ASP A 367 8.57 -9.37 10.97
CA ASP A 367 7.34 -10.06 11.32
C ASP A 367 6.34 -9.14 12.03
N LEU A 368 6.86 -8.25 12.87
CA LEU A 368 6.05 -7.22 13.50
C LEU A 368 5.48 -6.23 12.46
N GLY A 369 6.29 -5.85 11.47
CA GLY A 369 5.85 -5.05 10.32
C GLY A 369 4.74 -5.73 9.51
N ALA A 370 4.85 -7.02 9.27
CA ALA A 370 3.81 -7.81 8.59
C ALA A 370 2.48 -7.84 9.36
N ALA A 371 2.52 -7.88 10.69
CA ALA A 371 1.34 -7.88 11.54
C ALA A 371 0.77 -6.49 11.84
N TYR A 372 1.54 -5.41 11.56
CA TYR A 372 1.23 -4.06 12.01
C TYR A 372 -0.13 -3.54 11.56
N LEU A 373 -0.52 -3.78 10.31
CA LEU A 373 -1.82 -3.35 9.79
C LEU A 373 -2.96 -4.34 10.07
N GLY A 374 -2.68 -5.50 10.68
CA GLY A 374 -3.67 -6.49 11.10
C GLY A 374 -4.11 -7.47 10.00
N GLY A 375 -3.48 -7.43 8.82
CA GLY A 375 -3.75 -8.36 7.70
C GLY A 375 -3.01 -9.69 7.78
N THR A 376 -1.98 -9.78 8.63
CA THR A 376 -1.22 -11.01 8.90
C THR A 376 -1.31 -11.33 10.39
N ALA A 377 -1.80 -12.51 10.73
CA ALA A 377 -1.95 -12.91 12.12
C ALA A 377 -0.61 -13.38 12.72
N LEU A 378 -0.31 -13.00 13.96
CA LEU A 378 0.88 -13.50 14.66
C LEU A 378 0.85 -15.03 14.81
N ALA A 379 -0.33 -15.62 14.93
CA ALA A 379 -0.49 -17.08 14.99
C ALA A 379 -0.09 -17.76 13.67
N GLU A 380 -0.36 -17.15 12.49
CA GLU A 380 0.13 -17.66 11.20
C GLU A 380 1.66 -17.61 11.13
N LEU A 381 2.24 -16.52 11.59
CA LEU A 381 3.70 -16.37 11.64
C LEU A 381 4.34 -17.36 12.62
N ALA A 382 3.66 -17.67 13.72
CA ALA A 382 4.13 -18.68 14.66
C ALA A 382 4.09 -20.09 14.06
N GLN A 383 3.05 -20.45 13.31
CA GLN A 383 2.99 -21.72 12.58
C GLN A 383 4.12 -21.83 11.54
N ALA A 384 4.54 -20.69 10.97
CA ALA A 384 5.69 -20.62 10.07
C ALA A 384 7.05 -20.58 10.80
N GLY A 385 7.08 -20.67 12.14
CA GLY A 385 8.30 -20.62 12.95
C GLY A 385 8.93 -19.23 13.09
N ARG A 386 8.22 -18.17 12.72
CA ARG A 386 8.72 -16.77 12.69
C ARG A 386 8.39 -16.00 13.97
N VAL A 387 7.38 -16.41 14.72
CA VAL A 387 7.05 -15.90 16.05
C VAL A 387 7.18 -17.06 17.04
N GLN A 388 7.85 -16.83 18.15
CA GLN A 388 8.04 -17.85 19.19
C GLN A 388 7.36 -17.39 20.48
N GLN A 389 6.48 -18.22 21.04
CA GLN A 389 6.00 -18.01 22.39
C GLN A 389 7.07 -18.45 23.38
N ARG A 390 7.47 -17.55 24.27
CA ARG A 390 8.52 -17.75 25.29
C ARG A 390 7.90 -18.05 26.64
N ARG A 391 6.83 -17.33 26.97
CA ARG A 391 6.16 -17.37 28.27
C ARG A 391 4.64 -17.37 28.10
N GLY A 392 3.90 -17.55 29.16
CA GLY A 392 2.45 -17.52 29.18
C GLY A 392 1.82 -18.89 28.96
N GLY A 393 0.51 -19.02 29.23
CA GLY A 393 -0.26 -20.22 29.00
C GLY A 393 -0.63 -20.46 27.54
N ASP A 394 -1.24 -21.59 27.23
CA ASP A 394 -1.60 -22.02 25.86
C ASP A 394 -2.47 -21.05 25.08
N GLY A 395 -3.07 -20.02 25.71
CA GLY A 395 -3.91 -19.00 25.09
C GLY A 395 -3.20 -17.69 24.74
N THR A 396 -1.96 -17.44 25.23
CA THR A 396 -1.30 -16.13 25.10
C THR A 396 -1.11 -15.70 23.65
N LEU A 397 -0.51 -16.55 22.82
CA LEU A 397 -0.30 -16.28 21.39
C LEU A 397 -1.63 -16.03 20.67
N ALA A 398 -2.67 -16.82 20.94
CA ALA A 398 -3.98 -16.67 20.32
C ALA A 398 -4.65 -15.35 20.69
N ALA A 399 -4.57 -14.95 21.96
CA ALA A 399 -5.11 -13.68 22.44
C ALA A 399 -4.40 -12.48 21.81
N VAL A 400 -3.05 -12.46 21.83
CA VAL A 400 -2.25 -11.39 21.22
C VAL A 400 -2.49 -11.35 19.70
N SER A 401 -2.51 -12.49 19.02
CA SER A 401 -2.81 -12.58 17.60
C SER A 401 -4.19 -11.99 17.26
N SER A 402 -5.21 -12.33 18.05
CA SER A 402 -6.56 -11.76 17.89
C SER A 402 -6.59 -10.24 18.09
N ALA A 403 -5.84 -9.73 19.07
CA ALA A 403 -5.75 -8.31 19.34
C ALA A 403 -5.15 -7.51 18.14
N PHE A 404 -4.18 -8.08 17.44
CA PHE A 404 -3.53 -7.45 16.29
C PHE A 404 -4.37 -7.46 15.01
N THR A 405 -5.30 -8.42 14.83
CA THR A 405 -6.10 -8.53 13.59
C THR A 405 -7.12 -7.42 13.45
N THR A 406 -7.46 -7.08 12.21
CA THR A 406 -8.45 -6.04 11.87
C THR A 406 -9.49 -6.52 10.87
N SER A 407 -10.64 -5.83 10.86
CA SER A 407 -11.66 -5.91 9.82
C SER A 407 -12.19 -4.49 9.61
N PRO A 408 -12.22 -3.98 8.35
CA PRO A 408 -11.83 -4.67 7.11
C PRO A 408 -10.33 -4.98 7.03
N GLN A 409 -9.95 -5.91 6.11
CA GLN A 409 -8.55 -6.25 5.86
C GLN A 409 -7.79 -5.07 5.26
N PRO A 410 -6.49 -4.87 5.60
CA PRO A 410 -5.72 -3.75 5.08
C PRO A 410 -5.58 -3.80 3.56
N TRP A 411 -5.60 -2.61 2.95
CA TRP A 411 -5.46 -2.45 1.51
C TRP A 411 -4.88 -1.10 1.17
N CYS A 412 -3.95 -1.06 0.22
CA CYS A 412 -3.40 0.16 -0.36
C CYS A 412 -3.87 0.29 -1.80
N PRO A 413 -4.59 1.36 -2.18
CA PRO A 413 -5.25 1.46 -3.49
C PRO A 413 -4.32 1.86 -4.64
N PHE A 414 -3.10 2.35 -4.38
CA PHE A 414 -2.18 2.81 -5.42
C PHE A 414 -0.71 2.61 -5.06
N ILE A 415 0.12 2.52 -6.08
CA ILE A 415 1.59 2.49 -6.00
C ILE A 415 2.11 3.94 -5.99
N PHE A 416 3.13 4.19 -5.19
CA PHE A 416 3.81 5.48 -5.07
C PHE A 416 5.32 5.38 -5.31
#